data_8141d51346e8727973db5cf5917064f5
#
_entry.id   8141d51346e8727973db5cf5917064f5
#
_cell.length_a   1.000
_cell.length_b   1.000
_cell.length_c   1.000
_cell.angle_alpha   90.00
_cell.angle_beta   90.00
_cell.angle_gamma   90.00
#
_symmetry.space_group_name_H-M   'P 1'
#
loop_
_entity.id
_entity.type
_entity.pdbx_description
1 polymer ?
#
loop_
_entity_poly.entity_id
_entity_poly.type
_entity_poly.pdbx_seq_one_letter_code
_entity_poly.pdbx_strand_id
1 'polypeptide(L)'
;NTTLLKITVNYAVNDHAIGEQHFIFNAFESKAQKTTIDLSDQLISNSWLVNLLQSLRPYAVSIGILLCVFEIILGLSLLIGWAPKLTITMLVLLMTFFTFLTWYSAIYNKVTDCGCFGDAIKLTPWQSFNKDIILSIAIIIILLGLKHVKAIFSKPFAARLLTVFTLLSFGFAAYCYHYLPVKNFLKFKVGNDIEKMVTIPEGAPTDIYTNVFSYSKDGKTKEFTIEEIGNRDLKAEGYVFVDRIDKLISKGYEPEIYDFKMMDEGRTNDYIDVFFADSGFKLLLVLSEVESANTKNMEELREILRACKKNKVKVYPLTASSQEDVDIFRHEHQLDMPFYYGDKTNLKSIIRSNPGLLLFKDNIVHNIWPSTRLPNVKRFIK
;
A
#
# COMPACT_ATOMS: atom_id res chain seq x y z
N ASN A 1 -37.08 32.05 1.05
CA ASN A 1 -35.84 32.79 1.32
C ASN A 1 -34.66 31.85 1.24
N THR A 2 -34.09 31.73 0.04
CA THR A 2 -32.89 30.96 -0.23
C THR A 2 -31.69 31.82 0.17
N THR A 3 -31.07 31.51 1.29
CA THR A 3 -29.83 32.18 1.70
C THR A 3 -28.69 31.51 0.98
N LEU A 4 -28.16 32.18 -0.03
CA LEU A 4 -26.92 31.76 -0.71
C LEU A 4 -25.73 32.02 0.22
N LEU A 5 -25.04 30.99 0.61
CA LEU A 5 -23.79 31.11 1.36
C LEU A 5 -22.64 31.18 0.38
N LYS A 6 -21.99 32.32 0.32
CA LYS A 6 -20.75 32.49 -0.45
C LYS A 6 -19.60 32.04 0.46
N ILE A 7 -18.98 30.90 0.14
CA ILE A 7 -17.76 30.47 0.83
C ILE A 7 -16.58 30.91 -0.02
N THR A 8 -15.76 31.78 0.52
CA THR A 8 -14.48 32.18 -0.07
C THR A 8 -13.42 31.30 0.58
N VAL A 9 -12.75 30.47 -0.20
CA VAL A 9 -11.62 29.66 0.25
C VAL A 9 -10.35 30.37 -0.19
N ASN A 10 -9.63 30.93 0.76
CA ASN A 10 -8.33 31.54 0.53
C ASN A 10 -7.27 30.45 0.65
N TYR A 11 -6.54 30.21 -0.43
CA TYR A 11 -5.38 29.32 -0.42
C TYR A 11 -4.15 30.15 -0.10
N ALA A 12 -3.56 29.91 1.06
CA ALA A 12 -2.26 30.43 1.42
C ALA A 12 -1.26 29.29 1.54
N VAL A 13 -0.12 29.40 0.87
CA VAL A 13 1.05 28.58 1.12
C VAL A 13 2.14 29.54 1.62
N ASN A 14 2.65 29.29 2.81
CA ASN A 14 3.68 30.13 3.46
C ASN A 14 3.30 31.61 3.54
N ASP A 15 2.10 31.93 4.04
CA ASP A 15 1.57 33.29 4.23
C ASP A 15 1.42 34.16 2.95
N HIS A 16 1.59 33.58 1.77
CA HIS A 16 1.29 34.25 0.51
C HIS A 16 -0.04 33.75 -0.06
N ALA A 17 -1.01 34.66 -0.24
CA ALA A 17 -2.28 34.35 -0.90
C ALA A 17 -2.05 34.03 -2.38
N ILE A 18 -2.30 32.78 -2.80
CA ILE A 18 -2.07 32.32 -4.17
C ILE A 18 -3.32 32.48 -5.04
N GLY A 19 -4.51 32.56 -4.46
CA GLY A 19 -5.77 32.75 -5.20
C GLY A 19 -7.01 32.75 -4.33
N GLU A 20 -8.07 33.32 -4.89
CA GLU A 20 -9.41 33.29 -4.33
C GLU A 20 -10.32 32.48 -5.24
N GLN A 21 -10.91 31.40 -4.75
CA GLN A 21 -11.99 30.71 -5.45
C GLN A 21 -13.31 30.93 -4.72
N HIS A 22 -14.30 31.41 -5.48
CA HIS A 22 -15.63 31.62 -4.95
C HIS A 22 -16.54 30.42 -5.29
N PHE A 23 -16.98 29.71 -4.26
CA PHE A 23 -17.97 28.65 -4.39
C PHE A 23 -19.32 29.17 -3.90
N ILE A 24 -20.35 29.11 -4.73
CA ILE A 24 -21.70 29.45 -4.36
C ILE A 24 -22.47 28.15 -4.16
N PHE A 25 -22.80 27.84 -2.90
CA PHE A 25 -23.56 26.64 -2.54
C PHE A 25 -24.95 27.02 -2.01
N ASN A 26 -25.92 26.16 -2.25
CA ASN A 26 -27.22 26.25 -1.56
C ASN A 26 -27.02 25.92 -0.08
N ALA A 27 -27.24 26.88 0.79
CA ALA A 27 -26.84 26.85 2.21
C ALA A 27 -27.46 25.71 3.04
N PHE A 28 -28.52 25.07 2.54
CA PHE A 28 -29.25 24.04 3.31
C PHE A 28 -28.61 22.64 3.19
N GLU A 29 -28.05 22.29 2.02
CA GLU A 29 -27.42 20.96 1.83
C GLU A 29 -25.96 20.90 2.32
N SER A 30 -25.20 21.97 2.13
CA SER A 30 -23.78 21.97 2.51
C SER A 30 -23.55 21.94 4.03
N LYS A 31 -24.44 22.57 4.81
CA LYS A 31 -24.31 22.59 6.29
C LYS A 31 -24.62 21.23 6.91
N ALA A 32 -25.62 20.51 6.37
CA ALA A 32 -25.96 19.17 6.83
C ALA A 32 -24.85 18.15 6.50
N GLN A 33 -24.28 18.23 5.30
CA GLN A 33 -23.25 17.32 4.83
C GLN A 33 -21.91 17.55 5.54
N LYS A 34 -21.51 18.81 5.75
CA LYS A 34 -20.29 19.13 6.49
C LYS A 34 -20.40 18.76 7.98
N THR A 35 -21.56 19.01 8.60
CA THR A 35 -21.80 18.62 10.00
C THR A 35 -21.82 17.10 10.18
N THR A 36 -22.30 16.35 9.19
CA THR A 36 -22.33 14.88 9.24
C THR A 36 -20.91 14.30 9.07
N ILE A 37 -20.07 14.87 8.21
CA ILE A 37 -18.69 14.45 8.04
C ILE A 37 -17.88 14.76 9.29
N ASP A 38 -17.94 15.98 9.83
CA ASP A 38 -17.23 16.37 11.05
C ASP A 38 -17.71 15.56 12.29
N LEU A 39 -19.00 15.24 12.38
CA LEU A 39 -19.53 14.43 13.47
C LEU A 39 -19.13 12.96 13.33
N SER A 40 -19.12 12.41 12.11
CA SER A 40 -18.67 11.04 11.85
C SER A 40 -17.19 10.89 12.12
N ASP A 41 -16.35 11.84 11.71
CA ASP A 41 -14.92 11.82 11.96
C ASP A 41 -14.60 11.98 13.47
N GLN A 42 -15.32 12.81 14.20
CA GLN A 42 -15.18 12.94 15.65
C GLN A 42 -15.71 11.72 16.41
N LEU A 43 -16.83 11.13 15.98
CA LEU A 43 -17.36 9.90 16.58
C LEU A 43 -16.45 8.71 16.32
N ILE A 44 -15.85 8.62 15.14
CA ILE A 44 -14.89 7.58 14.80
C ILE A 44 -13.58 7.81 15.55
N SER A 45 -13.07 9.03 15.62
CA SER A 45 -11.80 9.34 16.29
C SER A 45 -11.83 9.10 17.81
N ASN A 46 -12.98 9.26 18.47
CA ASN A 46 -13.16 9.01 19.90
C ASN A 46 -13.68 7.61 20.24
N SER A 47 -13.84 6.72 19.28
CA SER A 47 -14.27 5.36 19.57
C SER A 47 -13.14 4.59 20.26
N TRP A 48 -13.47 3.83 21.32
CA TRP A 48 -12.52 2.97 22.03
C TRP A 48 -11.79 2.02 21.07
N LEU A 49 -12.48 1.60 19.99
CA LEU A 49 -11.94 0.72 18.96
C LEU A 49 -10.82 1.40 18.16
N VAL A 50 -11.00 2.67 17.78
CA VAL A 50 -9.97 3.43 17.06
C VAL A 50 -8.74 3.63 17.94
N ASN A 51 -8.95 4.00 19.22
CA ASN A 51 -7.85 4.15 20.17
C ASN A 51 -7.10 2.84 20.40
N LEU A 52 -7.83 1.70 20.47
CA LEU A 52 -7.23 0.38 20.55
C LEU A 52 -6.41 0.05 19.30
N LEU A 53 -6.96 0.26 18.10
CA LEU A 53 -6.25 -0.01 16.85
C LEU A 53 -5.02 0.89 16.67
N GLN A 54 -5.10 2.15 17.08
CA GLN A 54 -3.96 3.06 17.07
C GLN A 54 -2.86 2.60 18.06
N SER A 55 -3.22 2.13 19.25
CA SER A 55 -2.26 1.59 20.21
C SER A 55 -1.61 0.28 19.74
N LEU A 56 -2.29 -0.51 18.90
CA LEU A 56 -1.75 -1.73 18.31
C LEU A 56 -0.87 -1.47 17.08
N ARG A 57 -0.92 -0.27 16.48
CA ARG A 57 -0.16 0.07 15.27
C ARG A 57 1.36 -0.19 15.38
N PRO A 58 2.05 0.11 16.48
CA PRO A 58 3.47 -0.20 16.63
C PRO A 58 3.78 -1.70 16.58
N TYR A 59 2.81 -2.52 16.98
CA TYR A 59 2.93 -3.98 17.04
C TYR A 59 2.41 -4.70 15.78
N ALA A 60 1.95 -3.96 14.75
CA ALA A 60 1.31 -4.53 13.56
C ALA A 60 2.15 -5.62 12.88
N VAL A 61 3.47 -5.40 12.75
CA VAL A 61 4.38 -6.39 12.15
C VAL A 61 4.48 -7.64 13.03
N SER A 62 4.62 -7.49 14.35
CA SER A 62 4.69 -8.62 15.28
C SER A 62 3.40 -9.41 15.30
N ILE A 63 2.25 -8.74 15.29
CA ILE A 63 0.92 -9.36 15.20
C ILE A 63 0.79 -10.11 13.86
N GLY A 64 1.23 -9.52 12.75
CA GLY A 64 1.23 -10.17 11.45
C GLY A 64 2.08 -11.45 11.42
N ILE A 65 3.28 -11.42 12.00
CA ILE A 65 4.15 -12.61 12.13
C ILE A 65 3.46 -13.69 12.96
N LEU A 66 2.89 -13.33 14.13
CA LEU A 66 2.17 -14.26 14.98
C LEU A 66 1.01 -14.91 14.24
N LEU A 67 0.24 -14.12 13.48
CA LEU A 67 -0.89 -14.60 12.71
C LEU A 67 -0.47 -15.58 11.62
N CYS A 68 0.58 -15.25 10.83
CA CYS A 68 1.11 -16.14 9.81
C CYS A 68 1.62 -17.48 10.41
N VAL A 69 2.35 -17.42 11.53
CA VAL A 69 2.82 -18.64 12.21
C VAL A 69 1.63 -19.45 12.72
N PHE A 70 0.61 -18.79 13.26
CA PHE A 70 -0.61 -19.45 13.73
C PHE A 70 -1.35 -20.16 12.60
N GLU A 71 -1.50 -19.53 11.43
CA GLU A 71 -2.08 -20.14 10.22
C GLU A 71 -1.33 -21.39 9.78
N ILE A 72 0.01 -21.31 9.73
CA ILE A 72 0.88 -22.43 9.35
C ILE A 72 0.66 -23.60 10.32
N ILE A 73 0.62 -23.35 11.63
CA ILE A 73 0.46 -24.37 12.64
C ILE A 73 -0.93 -24.97 12.62
N LEU A 74 -1.98 -24.17 12.42
CA LEU A 74 -3.34 -24.69 12.25
C LEU A 74 -3.46 -25.56 10.99
N GLY A 75 -2.88 -25.14 9.88
CA GLY A 75 -2.84 -25.92 8.64
C GLY A 75 -2.12 -27.26 8.84
N LEU A 76 -0.94 -27.24 9.47
CA LEU A 76 -0.18 -28.45 9.77
C LEU A 76 -0.93 -29.36 10.75
N SER A 77 -1.54 -28.78 11.81
CA SER A 77 -2.36 -29.52 12.79
C SER A 77 -3.53 -30.22 12.12
N LEU A 78 -4.19 -29.55 11.15
CA LEU A 78 -5.27 -30.14 10.38
C LEU A 78 -4.78 -31.33 9.54
N LEU A 79 -3.65 -31.17 8.83
CA LEU A 79 -3.07 -32.20 7.97
C LEU A 79 -2.69 -33.48 8.76
N ILE A 80 -2.10 -33.32 9.95
CA ILE A 80 -1.67 -34.45 10.77
C ILE A 80 -2.79 -35.01 11.68
N GLY A 81 -3.96 -34.35 11.72
CA GLY A 81 -5.09 -34.73 12.58
C GLY A 81 -4.83 -34.53 14.07
N TRP A 82 -3.98 -33.53 14.46
CA TRP A 82 -3.71 -33.23 15.87
C TRP A 82 -4.83 -32.37 16.46
N ALA A 83 -5.35 -32.83 17.63
CA ALA A 83 -6.43 -32.15 18.36
C ALA A 83 -7.55 -31.61 17.44
N PRO A 84 -8.18 -32.45 16.58
CA PRO A 84 -8.97 -31.98 15.44
C PRO A 84 -10.14 -31.07 15.85
N LYS A 85 -10.76 -31.27 17.01
CA LYS A 85 -11.82 -30.39 17.52
C LYS A 85 -11.31 -28.97 17.74
N LEU A 86 -10.18 -28.82 18.45
CA LEU A 86 -9.56 -27.50 18.72
C LEU A 86 -9.10 -26.84 17.43
N THR A 87 -8.39 -27.59 16.59
CA THR A 87 -7.85 -27.08 15.31
C THR A 87 -8.96 -26.54 14.40
N ILE A 88 -10.04 -27.30 14.21
CA ILE A 88 -11.16 -26.88 13.37
C ILE A 88 -11.92 -25.71 13.98
N THR A 89 -12.12 -25.69 15.31
CA THR A 89 -12.75 -24.53 15.98
C THR A 89 -11.92 -23.26 15.75
N MET A 90 -10.59 -23.32 15.91
CA MET A 90 -9.72 -22.16 15.66
C MET A 90 -9.73 -21.74 14.20
N LEU A 91 -9.76 -22.70 13.25
CA LEU A 91 -9.89 -22.39 11.82
C LEU A 91 -11.23 -21.72 11.49
N VAL A 92 -12.34 -22.18 12.07
CA VAL A 92 -13.65 -21.53 11.88
C VAL A 92 -13.63 -20.09 12.39
N LEU A 93 -13.08 -19.85 13.58
CA LEU A 93 -12.97 -18.49 14.13
C LEU A 93 -12.10 -17.59 13.25
N LEU A 94 -10.95 -18.09 12.83
CA LEU A 94 -10.02 -17.37 11.98
C LEU A 94 -10.64 -17.04 10.62
N MET A 95 -11.28 -18.02 9.98
CA MET A 95 -11.93 -17.81 8.68
C MET A 95 -13.14 -16.89 8.78
N THR A 96 -13.93 -16.97 9.85
CA THR A 96 -15.03 -16.01 10.07
C THR A 96 -14.50 -14.59 10.17
N PHE A 97 -13.40 -14.39 10.88
CA PHE A 97 -12.76 -13.08 11.01
C PHE A 97 -12.25 -12.57 9.66
N PHE A 98 -11.50 -13.37 8.90
CA PHE A 98 -10.99 -12.94 7.59
C PHE A 98 -12.09 -12.74 6.55
N THR A 99 -13.07 -13.63 6.49
CA THR A 99 -14.20 -13.48 5.58
C THR A 99 -14.98 -12.20 5.86
N PHE A 100 -15.13 -11.83 7.14
CA PHE A 100 -15.73 -10.54 7.50
C PHE A 100 -14.90 -9.35 7.02
N LEU A 101 -13.57 -9.39 7.23
CA LEU A 101 -12.68 -8.30 6.77
C LEU A 101 -12.66 -8.15 5.25
N THR A 102 -12.58 -9.26 4.52
CA THR A 102 -12.56 -9.24 3.04
C THR A 102 -13.91 -8.83 2.47
N TRP A 103 -15.02 -9.24 3.08
CA TRP A 103 -16.36 -8.77 2.76
C TRP A 103 -16.51 -7.26 2.95
N TYR A 104 -16.07 -6.75 4.11
CA TYR A 104 -16.10 -5.31 4.40
C TYR A 104 -15.24 -4.53 3.38
N SER A 105 -14.05 -5.01 3.10
CA SER A 105 -13.16 -4.39 2.10
C SER A 105 -13.77 -4.40 0.69
N ALA A 106 -14.43 -5.50 0.30
CA ALA A 106 -15.06 -5.62 -1.02
C ALA A 106 -16.26 -4.67 -1.22
N ILE A 107 -17.08 -4.49 -0.18
CA ILE A 107 -18.27 -3.61 -0.26
C ILE A 107 -17.88 -2.14 -0.21
N TYR A 108 -17.02 -1.77 0.72
CA TYR A 108 -16.67 -0.36 0.95
C TYR A 108 -15.46 0.12 0.14
N ASN A 109 -14.83 -0.75 -0.63
CA ASN A 109 -13.63 -0.48 -1.44
C ASN A 109 -12.53 0.29 -0.67
N LYS A 110 -12.36 -0.04 0.63
CA LYS A 110 -11.42 0.65 1.53
C LYS A 110 -9.97 0.24 1.31
N VAL A 111 -9.75 -0.95 0.77
CA VAL A 111 -8.43 -1.51 0.52
C VAL A 111 -8.40 -2.09 -0.89
N THR A 112 -7.41 -1.72 -1.68
CA THR A 112 -7.27 -2.18 -3.06
C THR A 112 -6.72 -3.61 -3.17
N ASP A 113 -5.88 -4.01 -2.21
CA ASP A 113 -5.22 -5.32 -2.16
C ASP A 113 -5.40 -5.97 -0.78
N CYS A 114 -5.83 -7.23 -0.74
CA CYS A 114 -6.05 -7.95 0.52
C CYS A 114 -4.76 -8.23 1.33
N GLY A 115 -3.62 -8.34 0.66
CA GLY A 115 -2.34 -8.65 1.30
C GLY A 115 -2.15 -10.09 1.77
N CYS A 116 -3.15 -10.98 1.65
CA CYS A 116 -3.08 -12.37 2.14
C CYS A 116 -1.91 -13.18 1.55
N PHE A 117 -1.53 -12.88 0.30
CA PHE A 117 -0.38 -13.49 -0.37
C PHE A 117 0.81 -12.51 -0.49
N GLY A 118 0.77 -11.41 0.23
CA GLY A 118 1.77 -10.34 0.17
C GLY A 118 1.95 -9.82 -1.25
N ASP A 119 3.21 -9.59 -1.64
CA ASP A 119 3.55 -9.07 -2.97
C ASP A 119 3.59 -10.17 -4.06
N ALA A 120 3.38 -11.45 -3.70
CA ALA A 120 3.47 -12.57 -4.63
C ALA A 120 2.25 -12.67 -5.57
N ILE A 121 1.06 -12.46 -5.04
CA ILE A 121 -0.20 -12.51 -5.78
C ILE A 121 -1.10 -11.38 -5.25
N LYS A 122 -1.37 -10.41 -6.11
CA LYS A 122 -2.31 -9.33 -5.81
C LYS A 122 -3.72 -9.78 -6.14
N LEU A 123 -4.57 -9.90 -5.14
CA LEU A 123 -5.98 -10.23 -5.31
C LEU A 123 -6.83 -8.99 -5.09
N THR A 124 -7.79 -8.78 -5.98
CA THR A 124 -8.82 -7.76 -5.73
C THR A 124 -9.65 -8.10 -4.50
N PRO A 125 -10.31 -7.12 -3.86
CA PRO A 125 -11.14 -7.38 -2.68
C PRO A 125 -12.20 -8.48 -2.91
N TRP A 126 -12.85 -8.50 -4.07
CA TRP A 126 -13.82 -9.51 -4.45
C TRP A 126 -13.22 -10.90 -4.67
N GLN A 127 -12.02 -10.96 -5.29
CA GLN A 127 -11.32 -12.25 -5.44
C GLN A 127 -10.91 -12.83 -4.08
N SER A 128 -10.47 -11.98 -3.16
CA SER A 128 -10.13 -12.35 -1.78
C SER A 128 -11.34 -12.86 -1.02
N PHE A 129 -12.46 -12.15 -1.10
CA PHE A 129 -13.72 -12.57 -0.48
C PHE A 129 -14.21 -13.92 -1.03
N ASN A 130 -14.22 -14.10 -2.36
CA ASN A 130 -14.61 -15.37 -2.99
C ASN A 130 -13.71 -16.54 -2.54
N LYS A 131 -12.40 -16.31 -2.47
CA LYS A 131 -11.45 -17.30 -1.92
C LYS A 131 -11.82 -17.69 -0.49
N ASP A 132 -12.12 -16.72 0.37
CA ASP A 132 -12.46 -16.97 1.77
C ASP A 132 -13.79 -17.70 1.92
N ILE A 133 -14.78 -17.44 1.07
CA ILE A 133 -16.02 -18.22 1.00
C ILE A 133 -15.74 -19.68 0.65
N ILE A 134 -14.92 -19.94 -0.39
CA ILE A 134 -14.56 -21.31 -0.79
C ILE A 134 -13.87 -22.05 0.35
N LEU A 135 -12.91 -21.40 1.01
CA LEU A 135 -12.20 -21.97 2.16
C LEU A 135 -13.13 -22.22 3.35
N SER A 136 -14.06 -21.31 3.61
CA SER A 136 -15.07 -21.46 4.67
C SER A 136 -15.98 -22.67 4.42
N ILE A 137 -16.43 -22.86 3.19
CA ILE A 137 -17.21 -24.06 2.80
C ILE A 137 -16.38 -25.32 3.02
N ALA A 138 -15.12 -25.35 2.61
CA ALA A 138 -14.24 -26.50 2.82
C ALA A 138 -14.07 -26.82 4.32
N ILE A 139 -13.90 -25.82 5.18
CA ILE A 139 -13.79 -26.00 6.62
C ILE A 139 -15.11 -26.52 7.23
N ILE A 140 -16.26 -26.03 6.76
CA ILE A 140 -17.58 -26.54 7.20
C ILE A 140 -17.73 -28.01 6.83
N ILE A 141 -17.34 -28.44 5.64
CA ILE A 141 -17.36 -29.84 5.22
C ILE A 141 -16.48 -30.69 6.16
N ILE A 142 -15.28 -30.23 6.50
CA ILE A 142 -14.39 -30.90 7.44
C ILE A 142 -15.01 -30.95 8.85
N LEU A 143 -15.65 -29.87 9.29
CA LEU A 143 -16.36 -29.80 10.58
C LEU A 143 -17.47 -30.82 10.67
N LEU A 144 -18.29 -30.98 9.63
CA LEU A 144 -19.33 -31.99 9.55
C LEU A 144 -18.77 -33.42 9.56
N GLY A 145 -17.60 -33.57 8.91
CA GLY A 145 -16.85 -34.84 8.85
C GLY A 145 -15.87 -35.05 10.02
N LEU A 146 -15.90 -34.23 11.07
CA LEU A 146 -14.93 -34.23 12.17
C LEU A 146 -14.65 -35.59 12.79
N LYS A 147 -15.70 -36.41 12.95
CA LYS A 147 -15.60 -37.78 13.51
C LYS A 147 -14.76 -38.74 12.64
N HIS A 148 -14.53 -38.42 11.38
CA HIS A 148 -13.73 -39.22 10.46
C HIS A 148 -12.28 -38.78 10.41
N VAL A 149 -11.94 -37.60 10.96
CA VAL A 149 -10.57 -37.10 11.02
C VAL A 149 -9.78 -37.91 12.05
N LYS A 150 -8.83 -38.70 11.54
CA LYS A 150 -7.97 -39.55 12.38
C LYS A 150 -6.58 -38.95 12.49
N ALA A 151 -5.97 -39.00 13.66
CA ALA A 151 -4.59 -38.62 13.86
C ALA A 151 -3.65 -39.59 13.10
N ILE A 152 -2.73 -39.03 12.33
CA ILE A 152 -1.71 -39.79 11.57
C ILE A 152 -0.61 -40.27 12.51
N PHE A 153 -0.27 -39.47 13.52
CA PHE A 153 0.83 -39.74 14.45
C PHE A 153 0.34 -39.84 15.89
N SER A 154 1.16 -40.47 16.73
CA SER A 154 0.92 -40.46 18.18
C SER A 154 0.94 -39.01 18.72
N LYS A 155 0.11 -38.74 19.74
CA LYS A 155 -0.01 -37.39 20.32
C LYS A 155 1.35 -36.75 20.69
N PRO A 156 2.28 -37.47 21.37
CA PRO A 156 3.57 -36.86 21.76
C PRO A 156 4.48 -36.59 20.55
N PHE A 157 4.39 -37.41 19.51
CA PHE A 157 5.17 -37.17 18.27
C PHE A 157 4.62 -35.97 17.49
N ALA A 158 3.29 -35.89 17.32
CA ALA A 158 2.62 -34.77 16.67
C ALA A 158 2.90 -33.47 17.41
N ALA A 159 2.85 -33.44 18.75
CA ALA A 159 3.19 -32.26 19.53
C ALA A 159 4.65 -31.82 19.31
N ARG A 160 5.60 -32.75 19.33
CA ARG A 160 7.03 -32.43 19.03
C ARG A 160 7.21 -31.88 17.63
N LEU A 161 6.55 -32.48 16.64
CA LEU A 161 6.58 -32.02 15.25
C LEU A 161 6.05 -30.58 15.13
N LEU A 162 4.90 -30.29 15.72
CA LEU A 162 4.31 -28.94 15.74
C LEU A 162 5.24 -27.93 16.42
N THR A 163 5.86 -28.29 17.55
CA THR A 163 6.82 -27.42 18.24
C THR A 163 8.02 -27.09 17.34
N VAL A 164 8.59 -28.10 16.66
CA VAL A 164 9.69 -27.86 15.72
C VAL A 164 9.29 -26.94 14.59
N PHE A 165 8.13 -27.17 13.95
CA PHE A 165 7.64 -26.29 12.89
C PHE A 165 7.31 -24.88 13.39
N THR A 166 6.82 -24.72 14.61
CA THR A 166 6.60 -23.42 15.23
C THR A 166 7.92 -22.65 15.36
N LEU A 167 8.96 -23.30 15.90
CA LEU A 167 10.28 -22.68 16.06
C LEU A 167 10.91 -22.34 14.69
N LEU A 168 10.79 -23.24 13.72
CA LEU A 168 11.27 -22.98 12.35
C LEU A 168 10.51 -21.82 11.69
N SER A 169 9.20 -21.74 11.87
CA SER A 169 8.39 -20.64 11.32
C SER A 169 8.77 -19.29 11.93
N PHE A 170 8.96 -19.21 13.24
CA PHE A 170 9.45 -18.00 13.89
C PHE A 170 10.89 -17.66 13.46
N GLY A 171 11.76 -18.65 13.37
CA GLY A 171 13.14 -18.47 12.89
C GLY A 171 13.17 -17.92 11.45
N PHE A 172 12.33 -18.46 10.57
CA PHE A 172 12.20 -17.99 9.20
C PHE A 172 11.63 -16.57 9.12
N ALA A 173 10.59 -16.28 9.91
CA ALA A 173 10.01 -14.93 9.97
C ALA A 173 11.04 -13.91 10.49
N ALA A 174 11.78 -14.25 11.54
CA ALA A 174 12.86 -13.41 12.08
C ALA A 174 13.96 -13.18 11.03
N TYR A 175 14.35 -14.22 10.30
CA TYR A 175 15.30 -14.10 9.20
C TYR A 175 14.80 -13.11 8.13
N CYS A 176 13.56 -13.28 7.64
CA CYS A 176 12.97 -12.39 6.63
C CYS A 176 12.81 -10.95 7.14
N TYR A 177 12.53 -10.77 8.41
CA TYR A 177 12.42 -9.45 9.03
C TYR A 177 13.76 -8.72 9.09
N HIS A 178 14.85 -9.44 9.38
CA HIS A 178 16.17 -8.86 9.50
C HIS A 178 16.94 -8.72 8.18
N TYR A 179 16.75 -9.65 7.22
CA TYR A 179 17.64 -9.75 6.04
C TYR A 179 16.98 -9.48 4.70
N LEU A 180 15.73 -9.30 4.57
CA LEU A 180 14.90 -9.35 3.37
C LEU A 180 14.39 -10.77 3.05
N PRO A 181 13.26 -10.86 2.37
CA PRO A 181 12.67 -12.13 1.94
C PRO A 181 13.62 -12.92 1.05
N VAL A 182 13.66 -14.24 1.23
CA VAL A 182 14.48 -15.16 0.41
C VAL A 182 14.14 -15.03 -1.09
N LYS A 183 12.86 -14.83 -1.39
CA LYS A 183 12.39 -14.50 -2.74
C LYS A 183 11.76 -13.12 -2.76
N ASN A 184 12.34 -12.22 -3.52
CA ASN A 184 11.83 -10.87 -3.67
C ASN A 184 10.74 -10.85 -4.75
N PHE A 185 9.51 -10.54 -4.37
CA PHE A 185 8.36 -10.37 -5.26
C PHE A 185 8.08 -8.90 -5.60
N LEU A 186 8.81 -7.97 -4.99
CA LEU A 186 8.68 -6.56 -5.30
C LEU A 186 9.09 -6.27 -6.76
N LYS A 187 8.56 -5.19 -7.31
CA LYS A 187 8.90 -4.75 -8.67
C LYS A 187 10.38 -4.34 -8.79
N PHE A 188 10.94 -3.76 -7.75
CA PHE A 188 12.35 -3.36 -7.67
C PHE A 188 13.27 -4.55 -7.30
N LYS A 189 13.07 -5.72 -7.88
CA LYS A 189 13.96 -6.86 -7.69
C LYS A 189 15.14 -6.82 -8.66
N VAL A 190 16.23 -7.49 -8.29
CA VAL A 190 17.43 -7.61 -9.13
C VAL A 190 17.08 -8.15 -10.52
N GLY A 191 17.59 -7.49 -11.56
CA GLY A 191 17.38 -7.81 -12.97
C GLY A 191 16.22 -7.08 -13.64
N ASN A 192 15.36 -6.38 -12.90
CA ASN A 192 14.28 -5.60 -13.49
C ASN A 192 14.77 -4.24 -13.98
N ASP A 193 14.30 -3.87 -15.16
CA ASP A 193 14.48 -2.55 -15.77
C ASP A 193 13.32 -1.64 -15.32
N ILE A 194 13.64 -0.73 -14.40
CA ILE A 194 12.61 0.06 -13.72
C ILE A 194 12.03 1.15 -14.64
N GLU A 195 12.85 1.71 -15.53
CA GLU A 195 12.37 2.70 -16.50
C GLU A 195 11.27 2.12 -17.37
N LYS A 196 11.47 0.91 -17.93
CA LYS A 196 10.45 0.25 -18.74
C LYS A 196 9.17 -0.09 -17.97
N MET A 197 9.30 -0.35 -16.67
CA MET A 197 8.15 -0.69 -15.82
C MET A 197 7.35 0.54 -15.38
N VAL A 198 7.96 1.73 -15.39
CA VAL A 198 7.33 3.02 -15.04
C VAL A 198 6.76 3.70 -16.27
N THR A 199 7.44 3.56 -17.43
CA THR A 199 7.12 4.32 -18.64
C THR A 199 5.90 3.73 -19.34
N ILE A 200 5.02 4.62 -19.81
CA ILE A 200 3.92 4.25 -20.72
C ILE A 200 4.50 4.24 -22.15
N PRO A 201 4.46 3.08 -22.86
CA PRO A 201 4.97 3.00 -24.24
C PRO A 201 4.25 3.97 -25.17
N GLU A 202 4.99 4.51 -26.15
CA GLU A 202 4.37 5.33 -27.20
C GLU A 202 3.27 4.55 -27.94
N GLY A 203 2.11 5.18 -28.11
CA GLY A 203 0.95 4.54 -28.74
C GLY A 203 0.16 3.57 -27.85
N ALA A 204 0.50 3.47 -26.56
CA ALA A 204 -0.31 2.69 -25.62
C ALA A 204 -1.74 3.25 -25.53
N PRO A 205 -2.75 2.38 -25.40
CA PRO A 205 -4.13 2.83 -25.27
C PRO A 205 -4.30 3.69 -24.02
N THR A 206 -5.00 4.80 -24.15
CA THR A 206 -5.39 5.67 -23.04
C THR A 206 -6.73 5.24 -22.47
N ASP A 207 -7.01 5.66 -21.25
CA ASP A 207 -8.34 5.49 -20.65
C ASP A 207 -9.39 6.18 -21.51
N ILE A 208 -10.48 5.47 -21.81
CA ILE A 208 -11.63 6.01 -22.54
C ILE A 208 -12.76 6.22 -21.56
N TYR A 209 -13.13 7.48 -21.36
CA TYR A 209 -14.25 7.87 -20.52
C TYR A 209 -15.44 8.29 -21.37
N THR A 210 -16.64 8.00 -20.90
CA THR A 210 -17.88 8.61 -21.41
C THR A 210 -18.51 9.48 -20.34
N ASN A 211 -19.06 10.59 -20.77
CA ASN A 211 -19.83 11.45 -19.88
C ASN A 211 -21.25 10.90 -19.74
N VAL A 212 -21.65 10.58 -18.52
CA VAL A 212 -22.99 10.18 -18.16
C VAL A 212 -23.60 11.27 -17.31
N PHE A 213 -24.77 11.71 -17.69
CA PHE A 213 -25.50 12.79 -17.02
C PHE A 213 -26.70 12.22 -16.26
N SER A 214 -26.72 12.45 -14.97
CA SER A 214 -27.80 12.03 -14.10
C SER A 214 -28.90 13.09 -14.06
N TYR A 215 -30.11 12.70 -14.37
CA TYR A 215 -31.29 13.54 -14.29
C TYR A 215 -32.33 12.93 -13.36
N SER A 216 -33.02 13.74 -12.60
CA SER A 216 -34.11 13.33 -11.70
C SER A 216 -35.48 13.74 -12.25
N LYS A 217 -36.46 12.82 -12.17
CA LYS A 217 -37.88 13.06 -12.43
C LYS A 217 -38.70 12.24 -11.44
N ASP A 218 -39.66 12.85 -10.77
CA ASP A 218 -40.57 12.21 -9.81
C ASP A 218 -39.80 11.41 -8.70
N GLY A 219 -38.69 11.98 -8.23
CA GLY A 219 -37.85 11.36 -7.18
C GLY A 219 -37.01 10.17 -7.65
N LYS A 220 -37.01 9.84 -8.96
CA LYS A 220 -36.17 8.78 -9.55
C LYS A 220 -35.05 9.38 -10.39
N THR A 221 -33.84 8.95 -10.16
CA THR A 221 -32.67 9.34 -10.95
C THR A 221 -32.50 8.39 -12.12
N LYS A 222 -32.24 8.93 -13.31
CA LYS A 222 -31.91 8.18 -14.53
C LYS A 222 -30.67 8.76 -15.18
N GLU A 223 -29.83 7.88 -15.70
CA GLU A 223 -28.59 8.25 -16.40
C GLU A 223 -28.89 8.37 -17.91
N PHE A 224 -28.28 9.38 -18.54
CA PHE A 224 -28.37 9.64 -19.98
C PHE A 224 -26.94 9.90 -20.53
N THR A 225 -26.69 9.39 -21.72
CA THR A 225 -25.45 9.70 -22.45
C THR A 225 -25.59 11.06 -23.17
N ILE A 226 -24.47 11.61 -23.63
CA ILE A 226 -24.46 12.88 -24.37
C ILE A 226 -25.29 12.80 -25.67
N GLU A 227 -25.29 11.62 -26.32
CA GLU A 227 -26.07 11.37 -27.52
C GLU A 227 -27.56 11.34 -27.24
N GLU A 228 -28.00 10.74 -26.13
CA GLU A 228 -29.41 10.70 -25.73
C GLU A 228 -29.92 12.11 -25.36
N ILE A 229 -29.07 12.93 -24.73
CA ILE A 229 -29.41 14.33 -24.38
C ILE A 229 -29.51 15.17 -25.66
N GLY A 230 -28.64 14.98 -26.64
CA GLY A 230 -28.66 15.72 -27.91
C GLY A 230 -29.94 15.46 -28.74
N ASN A 231 -30.54 14.29 -28.58
CA ASN A 231 -31.73 13.87 -29.35
C ASN A 231 -33.04 14.05 -28.57
N ARG A 232 -33.04 14.58 -27.35
CA ARG A 232 -34.22 14.70 -26.48
C ARG A 232 -34.23 16.02 -25.73
N ASP A 233 -35.33 16.66 -25.59
CA ASP A 233 -35.51 17.80 -24.68
C ASP A 233 -35.94 17.28 -23.29
N LEU A 234 -34.94 16.86 -22.52
CA LEU A 234 -35.15 16.31 -21.18
C LEU A 234 -35.83 17.32 -20.24
N LYS A 235 -35.63 18.63 -20.47
CA LYS A 235 -36.27 19.70 -19.69
C LYS A 235 -37.78 19.79 -19.99
N ALA A 236 -38.15 19.68 -21.26
CA ALA A 236 -39.56 19.62 -21.64
C ALA A 236 -40.23 18.33 -21.14
N GLU A 237 -39.49 17.24 -21.02
CA GLU A 237 -39.95 15.98 -20.45
C GLU A 237 -40.04 16.00 -18.89
N GLY A 238 -39.67 17.10 -18.24
CA GLY A 238 -39.74 17.26 -16.78
C GLY A 238 -38.57 16.69 -16.00
N TYR A 239 -37.45 16.42 -16.66
CA TYR A 239 -36.23 16.00 -15.99
C TYR A 239 -35.41 17.20 -15.51
N VAL A 240 -34.84 17.09 -14.31
CA VAL A 240 -33.95 18.10 -13.71
C VAL A 240 -32.54 17.48 -13.63
N PHE A 241 -31.57 18.22 -14.13
CA PHE A 241 -30.15 17.81 -14.04
C PHE A 241 -29.72 17.71 -12.57
N VAL A 242 -29.04 16.61 -12.22
CA VAL A 242 -28.53 16.33 -10.88
C VAL A 242 -27.01 16.39 -10.86
N ASP A 243 -26.35 15.59 -11.72
CA ASP A 243 -24.91 15.45 -11.70
C ASP A 243 -24.36 14.96 -13.04
N ARG A 244 -23.05 15.15 -13.25
CA ARG A 244 -22.29 14.57 -14.37
C ARG A 244 -21.23 13.63 -13.81
N ILE A 245 -21.21 12.40 -14.30
CA ILE A 245 -20.27 11.37 -13.88
C ILE A 245 -19.47 10.93 -15.12
N ASP A 246 -18.15 10.97 -15.02
CA ASP A 246 -17.26 10.43 -16.03
C ASP A 246 -17.12 8.92 -15.78
N LYS A 247 -17.74 8.09 -16.63
CA LYS A 247 -17.74 6.64 -16.53
C LYS A 247 -16.65 6.05 -17.40
N LEU A 248 -15.73 5.31 -16.82
CA LEU A 248 -14.69 4.60 -17.56
C LEU A 248 -15.32 3.50 -18.44
N ILE A 249 -15.16 3.60 -19.77
CA ILE A 249 -15.61 2.57 -20.73
C ILE A 249 -14.51 1.53 -20.94
N SER A 250 -13.30 2.00 -21.16
CA SER A 250 -12.16 1.14 -21.41
C SER A 250 -10.95 1.65 -20.67
N LYS A 251 -10.33 0.77 -19.92
CA LYS A 251 -9.08 1.06 -19.22
C LYS A 251 -7.93 1.01 -20.23
N GLY A 252 -7.10 2.04 -20.23
CA GLY A 252 -5.90 2.11 -21.00
C GLY A 252 -4.76 1.25 -20.41
N TYR A 253 -3.56 1.49 -20.94
CA TYR A 253 -2.35 0.85 -20.40
C TYR A 253 -2.01 1.41 -19.03
N GLU A 254 -1.80 0.55 -18.05
CA GLU A 254 -1.22 0.90 -16.77
C GLU A 254 0.21 0.40 -16.67
N PRO A 255 1.17 1.27 -16.34
CA PRO A 255 2.53 0.82 -16.10
C PRO A 255 2.58 -0.14 -14.91
N GLU A 256 3.53 -1.07 -14.93
CA GLU A 256 3.67 -2.04 -13.84
C GLU A 256 4.01 -1.38 -12.49
N ILE A 257 4.76 -0.27 -12.53
CA ILE A 257 5.05 0.58 -11.39
C ILE A 257 4.32 1.90 -11.61
N TYR A 258 3.29 2.10 -10.82
CA TYR A 258 2.50 3.31 -10.84
C TYR A 258 3.01 4.30 -9.79
N ASP A 259 3.06 5.58 -10.17
CA ASP A 259 3.34 6.71 -9.26
C ASP A 259 4.72 6.66 -8.54
N PHE A 260 5.75 6.11 -9.21
CA PHE A 260 7.12 6.26 -8.74
C PHE A 260 7.61 7.67 -9.08
N LYS A 261 7.80 8.50 -8.05
CA LYS A 261 8.20 9.91 -8.15
C LYS A 261 9.38 10.20 -7.25
N MET A 262 10.17 11.17 -7.68
CA MET A 262 11.33 11.69 -6.96
C MET A 262 11.22 13.22 -6.88
N MET A 263 10.35 13.70 -6.00
CA MET A 263 10.06 15.13 -5.87
C MET A 263 11.20 15.88 -5.21
N ASP A 264 11.38 17.14 -5.57
CA ASP A 264 12.27 18.05 -4.84
C ASP A 264 11.72 18.38 -3.43
N GLU A 265 12.50 19.15 -2.67
CA GLU A 265 12.18 19.61 -1.33
C GLU A 265 10.84 20.38 -1.27
N GLY A 266 10.56 21.20 -2.28
CA GLY A 266 9.29 21.92 -2.43
C GLY A 266 8.14 21.07 -2.95
N ARG A 267 8.39 19.81 -3.29
CA ARG A 267 7.43 18.86 -3.92
C ARG A 267 6.79 19.42 -5.18
N THR A 268 7.54 20.26 -5.90
CA THR A 268 7.08 20.95 -7.11
C THR A 268 7.59 20.28 -8.38
N ASN A 269 8.85 19.83 -8.37
CA ASN A 269 9.50 19.24 -9.55
C ASN A 269 9.77 17.76 -9.32
N ASP A 270 9.48 16.93 -10.32
CA ASP A 270 9.82 15.51 -10.32
C ASP A 270 11.17 15.28 -11.02
N TYR A 271 12.08 14.65 -10.34
CA TYR A 271 13.45 14.35 -10.82
C TYR A 271 13.59 12.91 -11.33
N ILE A 272 12.49 12.20 -11.57
CA ILE A 272 12.54 10.83 -12.05
C ILE A 272 13.22 10.72 -13.41
N ASP A 273 12.98 11.67 -14.30
CA ASP A 273 13.61 11.71 -15.62
C ASP A 273 15.13 11.94 -15.51
N VAL A 274 15.57 12.75 -14.54
CA VAL A 274 17.00 12.95 -14.26
C VAL A 274 17.62 11.67 -13.73
N PHE A 275 16.91 10.94 -12.88
CA PHE A 275 17.36 9.63 -12.38
C PHE A 275 17.50 8.61 -13.52
N PHE A 276 16.55 8.54 -14.44
CA PHE A 276 16.60 7.60 -15.56
C PHE A 276 17.62 8.00 -16.64
N ALA A 277 17.79 9.30 -16.89
CA ALA A 277 18.79 9.80 -17.84
C ALA A 277 20.25 9.57 -17.38
N ASP A 278 20.45 9.31 -16.09
CA ASP A 278 21.78 9.06 -15.53
C ASP A 278 22.25 7.64 -15.88
N SER A 279 23.28 7.54 -16.71
CA SER A 279 23.84 6.27 -17.17
C SER A 279 24.94 5.72 -16.23
N GLY A 280 25.16 4.42 -16.30
CA GLY A 280 26.17 3.73 -15.50
C GLY A 280 25.67 3.35 -14.10
N PHE A 281 26.60 3.27 -13.14
CA PHE A 281 26.23 2.94 -11.77
C PHE A 281 25.65 4.12 -11.01
N LYS A 282 24.49 3.92 -10.38
CA LYS A 282 23.84 4.87 -9.49
C LYS A 282 23.25 4.15 -8.28
N LEU A 283 23.22 4.81 -7.14
CA LEU A 283 22.73 4.26 -5.88
C LEU A 283 21.44 4.96 -5.47
N LEU A 284 20.37 4.20 -5.30
CA LEU A 284 19.15 4.65 -4.66
C LEU A 284 19.20 4.28 -3.17
N LEU A 285 19.20 5.28 -2.30
CA LEU A 285 19.13 5.14 -0.84
C LEU A 285 17.70 5.43 -0.40
N VAL A 286 16.97 4.40 0.01
CA VAL A 286 15.57 4.54 0.43
C VAL A 286 15.49 4.63 1.95
N LEU A 287 15.03 5.77 2.45
CA LEU A 287 14.65 5.97 3.84
C LEU A 287 13.15 6.23 3.89
N SER A 288 12.36 5.17 4.04
CA SER A 288 10.89 5.33 4.01
C SER A 288 10.38 6.31 5.05
N GLU A 289 11.00 6.35 6.23
CA GLU A 289 10.79 7.33 7.29
C GLU A 289 12.09 7.46 8.09
N VAL A 290 12.62 8.67 8.21
CA VAL A 290 13.89 8.90 8.93
C VAL A 290 13.77 8.61 10.42
N GLU A 291 12.61 8.87 11.04
CA GLU A 291 12.35 8.67 12.47
C GLU A 291 12.40 7.18 12.87
N SER A 292 12.05 6.29 11.94
CA SER A 292 12.06 4.84 12.15
C SER A 292 13.24 4.15 11.47
N ALA A 293 14.21 4.91 10.98
CA ALA A 293 15.38 4.36 10.30
C ALA A 293 16.28 3.57 11.28
N ASN A 294 16.79 2.42 10.82
CA ASN A 294 17.76 1.66 11.57
C ASN A 294 19.13 2.30 11.46
N THR A 295 19.55 2.99 12.50
CA THR A 295 20.80 3.76 12.54
C THR A 295 22.02 2.96 12.99
N LYS A 296 21.87 1.65 13.27
CA LYS A 296 22.99 0.82 13.82
C LYS A 296 24.21 0.76 12.92
N ASN A 297 24.02 0.79 11.60
CA ASN A 297 25.09 0.65 10.62
C ASN A 297 25.34 1.96 9.84
N MET A 298 25.08 3.12 10.47
CA MET A 298 25.24 4.42 9.78
C MET A 298 26.69 4.74 9.44
N GLU A 299 27.67 4.27 10.20
CA GLU A 299 29.08 4.47 9.86
C GLU A 299 29.43 3.72 8.56
N GLU A 300 29.04 2.44 8.46
CA GLU A 300 29.23 1.66 7.23
C GLU A 300 28.50 2.31 6.04
N LEU A 301 27.30 2.84 6.25
CA LEU A 301 26.57 3.58 5.22
C LEU A 301 27.37 4.80 4.76
N ARG A 302 27.91 5.59 5.69
CA ARG A 302 28.75 6.77 5.35
C ARG A 302 29.99 6.36 4.56
N GLU A 303 30.63 5.25 4.89
CA GLU A 303 31.77 4.74 4.11
C GLU A 303 31.37 4.38 2.68
N ILE A 304 30.21 3.75 2.48
CA ILE A 304 29.65 3.46 1.15
C ILE A 304 29.41 4.75 0.38
N LEU A 305 28.81 5.75 1.00
CA LEU A 305 28.52 7.05 0.37
C LEU A 305 29.82 7.79 -0.02
N ARG A 306 30.84 7.74 0.84
CA ARG A 306 32.20 8.26 0.51
C ARG A 306 32.81 7.53 -0.68
N ALA A 307 32.63 6.19 -0.74
CA ALA A 307 33.10 5.40 -1.87
C ALA A 307 32.35 5.73 -3.16
N CYS A 308 31.04 5.97 -3.10
CA CYS A 308 30.25 6.44 -4.24
C CYS A 308 30.79 7.78 -4.74
N LYS A 309 31.01 8.75 -3.87
CA LYS A 309 31.59 10.06 -4.23
C LYS A 309 32.96 9.92 -4.89
N LYS A 310 33.86 9.07 -4.35
CA LYS A 310 35.18 8.80 -4.91
C LYS A 310 35.12 8.18 -6.31
N ASN A 311 34.18 7.29 -6.57
CA ASN A 311 34.03 6.57 -7.84
C ASN A 311 33.01 7.23 -8.79
N LYS A 312 32.57 8.46 -8.50
CA LYS A 312 31.59 9.22 -9.30
C LYS A 312 30.26 8.50 -9.50
N VAL A 313 29.88 7.64 -8.56
CA VAL A 313 28.55 7.02 -8.52
C VAL A 313 27.59 8.02 -7.86
N LYS A 314 26.57 8.44 -8.58
CA LYS A 314 25.56 9.34 -8.03
C LYS A 314 24.69 8.60 -7.01
N VAL A 315 24.33 9.31 -5.95
CA VAL A 315 23.48 8.81 -4.90
C VAL A 315 22.18 9.61 -4.88
N TYR A 316 21.06 8.89 -4.85
CA TYR A 316 19.71 9.43 -4.84
C TYR A 316 19.01 9.01 -3.55
N PRO A 317 19.10 9.81 -2.47
CA PRO A 317 18.36 9.54 -1.25
C PRO A 317 16.88 9.90 -1.45
N LEU A 318 15.99 8.97 -1.09
CA LEU A 318 14.54 9.10 -1.28
C LEU A 318 13.81 8.79 0.02
N THR A 319 12.93 9.69 0.45
CA THR A 319 12.22 9.60 1.73
C THR A 319 10.76 10.06 1.63
N ALA A 320 9.94 9.66 2.62
CA ALA A 320 8.58 10.17 2.79
C ALA A 320 8.41 11.08 4.02
N SER A 321 9.48 11.30 4.79
CA SER A 321 9.46 12.18 5.96
C SER A 321 9.31 13.65 5.57
N SER A 322 9.02 14.49 6.57
CA SER A 322 9.01 15.94 6.38
C SER A 322 10.43 16.48 6.13
N GLN A 323 10.51 17.66 5.53
CA GLN A 323 11.80 18.33 5.33
C GLN A 323 12.52 18.58 6.65
N GLU A 324 11.79 19.03 7.67
CA GLU A 324 12.33 19.32 9.01
C GLU A 324 12.99 18.08 9.62
N ASP A 325 12.31 16.93 9.58
CA ASP A 325 12.85 15.66 10.12
C ASP A 325 14.07 15.19 9.32
N VAL A 326 14.05 15.38 8.00
CA VAL A 326 15.19 15.07 7.11
C VAL A 326 16.41 15.94 7.43
N ASP A 327 16.22 17.23 7.67
CA ASP A 327 17.32 18.14 7.99
C ASP A 327 17.95 17.81 9.34
N ILE A 328 17.13 17.50 10.35
CA ILE A 328 17.61 17.00 11.64
C ILE A 328 18.43 15.71 11.44
N PHE A 329 17.88 14.74 10.72
CA PHE A 329 18.54 13.45 10.45
C PHE A 329 19.84 13.60 9.67
N ARG A 330 19.87 14.45 8.65
CA ARG A 330 21.07 14.75 7.85
C ARG A 330 22.16 15.34 8.72
N HIS A 331 21.83 16.29 9.59
CA HIS A 331 22.77 16.94 10.48
C HIS A 331 23.33 15.95 11.53
N GLU A 332 22.45 15.17 12.17
CA GLU A 332 22.85 14.16 13.17
C GLU A 332 23.78 13.08 12.57
N HIS A 333 23.44 12.62 11.38
CA HIS A 333 24.18 11.53 10.74
C HIS A 333 25.20 11.98 9.70
N GLN A 334 25.45 13.30 9.56
CA GLN A 334 26.46 13.88 8.64
C GLN A 334 26.27 13.45 7.19
N LEU A 335 25.03 13.50 6.70
CA LEU A 335 24.67 13.18 5.31
C LEU A 335 24.60 14.46 4.49
N ASP A 336 25.71 14.81 3.83
CA ASP A 336 25.83 16.01 3.01
C ASP A 336 25.37 15.73 1.55
N MET A 337 24.05 15.57 1.37
CA MET A 337 23.46 15.37 0.05
C MET A 337 21.97 15.80 0.07
N PRO A 338 21.43 16.29 -1.09
CA PRO A 338 20.01 16.60 -1.20
C PRO A 338 19.18 15.31 -1.14
N PHE A 339 17.99 15.40 -0.51
CA PHE A 339 17.03 14.31 -0.47
C PHE A 339 15.91 14.57 -1.49
N TYR A 340 15.40 13.49 -2.06
CA TYR A 340 14.18 13.48 -2.84
C TYR A 340 13.02 12.93 -2.00
N TYR A 341 11.81 13.30 -2.36
CA TYR A 341 10.61 13.00 -1.60
C TYR A 341 9.64 12.16 -2.43
N GLY A 342 9.06 11.15 -1.80
CA GLY A 342 8.09 10.26 -2.44
C GLY A 342 6.99 9.82 -1.46
N ASP A 343 6.00 9.08 -1.98
CA ASP A 343 4.95 8.50 -1.13
C ASP A 343 5.47 7.33 -0.30
N LYS A 344 5.08 7.28 0.96
CA LYS A 344 5.51 6.26 1.92
C LYS A 344 5.16 4.83 1.48
N THR A 345 3.99 4.63 0.90
CA THR A 345 3.52 3.32 0.45
C THR A 345 4.36 2.85 -0.73
N ASN A 346 4.66 3.78 -1.66
CA ASN A 346 5.50 3.52 -2.81
C ASN A 346 6.94 3.20 -2.39
N LEU A 347 7.52 3.94 -1.45
CA LEU A 347 8.86 3.65 -0.93
C LEU A 347 8.95 2.26 -0.30
N LYS A 348 7.93 1.83 0.44
CA LYS A 348 7.86 0.47 0.99
C LYS A 348 7.70 -0.61 -0.08
N SER A 349 7.21 -0.27 -1.28
CA SER A 349 7.16 -1.19 -2.42
C SER A 349 8.51 -1.32 -3.14
N ILE A 350 9.44 -0.39 -2.92
CA ILE A 350 10.81 -0.47 -3.45
C ILE A 350 11.61 -1.48 -2.64
N ILE A 351 11.64 -1.32 -1.32
CA ILE A 351 12.40 -2.20 -0.42
C ILE A 351 11.76 -2.25 0.97
N ARG A 352 11.74 -3.43 1.59
CA ARG A 352 11.19 -3.66 2.94
C ARG A 352 12.22 -3.41 4.06
N SER A 353 13.21 -2.57 3.81
CA SER A 353 14.23 -2.17 4.80
C SER A 353 14.30 -0.64 4.88
N ASN A 354 14.54 -0.13 6.08
CA ASN A 354 14.68 1.31 6.34
C ASN A 354 15.93 1.57 7.21
N PRO A 355 17.03 2.11 6.65
CA PRO A 355 17.25 2.36 5.25
C PRO A 355 17.40 1.08 4.40
N GLY A 356 17.22 1.25 3.09
CA GLY A 356 17.50 0.24 2.09
C GLY A 356 18.36 0.80 0.95
N LEU A 357 19.20 -0.04 0.38
CA LEU A 357 20.12 0.34 -0.70
C LEU A 357 19.81 -0.47 -1.95
N LEU A 358 19.67 0.20 -3.09
CA LEU A 358 19.57 -0.42 -4.41
C LEU A 358 20.64 0.17 -5.32
N LEU A 359 21.53 -0.70 -5.81
CA LEU A 359 22.49 -0.32 -6.85
C LEU A 359 21.87 -0.58 -8.21
N PHE A 360 21.85 0.43 -9.03
CA PHE A 360 21.45 0.35 -10.43
C PHE A 360 22.69 0.36 -11.31
N LYS A 361 22.62 -0.36 -12.41
CA LYS A 361 23.46 -0.17 -13.58
C LYS A 361 22.57 0.25 -14.72
N ASP A 362 22.74 1.48 -15.19
CA ASP A 362 21.77 2.17 -16.03
C ASP A 362 20.41 2.20 -15.30
N ASN A 363 19.33 1.64 -15.84
CA ASN A 363 18.02 1.61 -15.21
C ASN A 363 17.63 0.21 -14.68
N ILE A 364 18.58 -0.74 -14.70
CA ILE A 364 18.40 -2.11 -14.21
C ILE A 364 18.88 -2.21 -12.77
N VAL A 365 18.06 -2.79 -11.91
CA VAL A 365 18.44 -3.09 -10.53
C VAL A 365 19.53 -4.18 -10.52
N HIS A 366 20.74 -3.80 -10.10
CA HIS A 366 21.90 -4.70 -10.09
C HIS A 366 22.03 -5.45 -8.76
N ASN A 367 21.87 -4.74 -7.64
CA ASN A 367 21.94 -5.33 -6.30
C ASN A 367 21.04 -4.60 -5.30
N ILE A 368 20.65 -5.30 -4.22
CA ILE A 368 19.80 -4.78 -3.15
C ILE A 368 20.37 -5.21 -1.80
N TRP A 369 20.42 -4.27 -0.85
CA TRP A 369 20.90 -4.56 0.51
C TRP A 369 19.99 -3.92 1.56
N PRO A 370 19.65 -4.66 2.62
CA PRO A 370 18.99 -4.11 3.79
C PRO A 370 19.99 -3.38 4.68
N SER A 371 19.49 -2.51 5.56
CA SER A 371 20.28 -1.79 6.57
C SER A 371 21.09 -2.69 7.49
N THR A 372 20.61 -3.92 7.71
CA THR A 372 21.23 -4.91 8.59
C THR A 372 22.41 -5.64 7.96
N ARG A 373 22.56 -5.57 6.64
CA ARG A 373 23.63 -6.26 5.89
C ARG A 373 24.06 -5.40 4.71
N LEU A 374 24.81 -4.35 5.00
CA LEU A 374 25.38 -3.47 3.99
C LEU A 374 26.50 -4.17 3.20
N PRO A 375 26.76 -3.77 1.93
CA PRO A 375 27.82 -4.35 1.13
C PRO A 375 29.22 -3.95 1.63
N ASN A 376 30.19 -4.83 1.44
CA ASN A 376 31.58 -4.43 1.69
C ASN A 376 32.00 -3.39 0.65
N VAL A 377 32.49 -2.24 1.13
CA VAL A 377 32.86 -1.07 0.30
C VAL A 377 33.86 -1.46 -0.83
N LYS A 378 34.78 -2.39 -0.59
CA LYS A 378 35.76 -2.84 -1.59
C LYS A 378 35.17 -3.67 -2.74
N ARG A 379 33.96 -4.24 -2.54
CA ARG A 379 33.27 -5.07 -3.54
C ARG A 379 32.02 -4.40 -4.12
N PHE A 380 31.71 -3.20 -3.63
CA PHE A 380 30.47 -2.52 -3.94
C PHE A 380 30.36 -2.07 -5.40
N ILE A 381 31.48 -1.69 -6.05
CA ILE A 381 31.54 -1.14 -7.40
C ILE A 381 32.34 -2.05 -8.37
N LYS A 382 32.63 -3.27 -7.97
CA LYS A 382 33.18 -4.27 -8.88
C LYS A 382 32.04 -5.11 -9.45
#